data_fa4fddd0c6fe708507cdf528014bceb4
#
_entry.id   fa4fddd0c6fe708507cdf528014bceb4
#
_cell.length_a   1.000
_cell.length_b   1.000
_cell.length_c   1.000
_cell.angle_alpha   90.00
_cell.angle_beta   90.00
_cell.angle_gamma   90.00
#
_symmetry.space_group_name_H-M   'P 1'
#
loop_
_entity.id
_entity.type
_entity.pdbx_description
1 polymer ?
#
loop_
_entity_poly.entity_id
_entity_poly.type
_entity_poly.pdbx_seq_one_letter_code
_entity_poly.pdbx_strand_id
1 'polypeptide(L)'
;MRNLEKKTNEVTNLSQQLGDDGSHSYPDFEAMWMRIEAARNEQDEQGTFAASLQKKPLFRGRRLAVLSVAAFVLLATPVLAYITGKWEFNNLKGVESAIQQGFGQPINKKVTNSGVTFTIDTAVSDDNGTTLLYSLNTGDKQERKWMFDQFEFKDDKGNSIARMDLVQMMKMKWDNGLYWHNWNEESRTYNGFFDTSWTVPGKEANVQLSARGLQAFDYVRVPIDLDPRKAEVQTFPIHDGGIEELKVQFVKDGQGQALLKYSVSYTDDSNFNIVGPQIVVKKEGGMVIRSGDKANRMIPIEGHLEWGVQEGYSSDELLQGGNSFEFVYGVKGSHIEGEWDIDMFTLNKEKALQASVTRELNIPLHTSQGDSILRKLIIRPTAIKLEVENKKVFEEIPYREVSLLVNGRKLEGWEMILEYANTSLYGYRQAFTFPARPDLRLTADTPVELLLEREIEKIKDYKKPIKLTAISDEKKETLVNVEGYPVKVTYYTKNGDLYVENESEDLKFSGVSQTYMKQGDERKFGEALFFKWEENWLDWEKSNKYVNVYRGFKGHETEIYLFEFFIRHWDRNMKIKLQ
;
A
#
# COMPACT_ATOMS: atom_id res chain seq x y z
N MET A 1 -17.22 26.09 31.70
CA MET A 1 -17.23 27.12 30.64
C MET A 1 -15.90 27.88 30.51
N ARG A 2 -15.25 28.38 31.56
CA ARG A 2 -13.97 29.13 31.45
C ARG A 2 -12.78 28.40 30.84
N ASN A 3 -12.73 27.07 30.87
CA ASN A 3 -11.63 26.27 30.28
C ASN A 3 -11.78 25.96 28.77
N LEU A 4 -12.97 26.12 28.23
CA LEU A 4 -13.23 25.95 26.80
C LEU A 4 -12.87 27.22 26.01
N GLU A 5 -13.18 28.41 26.59
CA GLU A 5 -12.85 29.70 25.95
C GLU A 5 -11.31 29.92 25.85
N LYS A 6 -10.55 29.42 26.81
CA LYS A 6 -9.08 29.54 26.79
C LYS A 6 -8.43 28.67 25.70
N LYS A 7 -8.97 27.46 25.45
CA LYS A 7 -8.49 26.59 24.37
C LYS A 7 -8.87 27.13 22.98
N THR A 8 -10.04 27.75 22.84
CA THR A 8 -10.47 28.34 21.57
C THR A 8 -9.59 29.52 21.17
N ASN A 9 -9.20 30.36 22.11
CA ASN A 9 -8.30 31.49 21.86
C ASN A 9 -6.86 31.08 21.53
N GLU A 10 -6.36 29.97 22.07
CA GLU A 10 -5.03 29.44 21.71
C GLU A 10 -5.02 28.86 20.28
N VAL A 11 -6.09 28.18 19.87
CA VAL A 11 -6.22 27.64 18.50
C VAL A 11 -6.37 28.76 17.47
N THR A 12 -7.09 29.85 17.81
CA THR A 12 -7.25 31.00 16.91
C THR A 12 -5.94 31.77 16.73
N ASN A 13 -5.11 31.87 17.77
CA ASN A 13 -3.79 32.48 17.68
C ASN A 13 -2.80 31.64 16.88
N LEU A 14 -2.86 30.30 16.96
CA LEU A 14 -2.05 29.42 16.12
C LEU A 14 -2.42 29.51 14.65
N SER A 15 -3.70 29.60 14.33
CA SER A 15 -4.16 29.74 12.94
C SER A 15 -3.80 31.10 12.32
N GLN A 16 -3.72 32.17 13.12
CA GLN A 16 -3.25 33.46 12.64
C GLN A 16 -1.73 33.54 12.44
N GLN A 17 -0.94 32.79 13.23
CA GLN A 17 0.52 32.70 13.04
C GLN A 17 0.91 31.84 11.85
N LEU A 18 0.07 30.90 11.42
CA LEU A 18 0.30 30.05 10.23
C LEU A 18 -0.19 30.69 8.92
N GLY A 19 -0.92 31.82 9.01
CA GLY A 19 -1.52 32.51 7.85
C GLY A 19 -0.66 33.61 7.21
N ASP A 20 0.49 33.96 7.78
CA ASP A 20 1.23 35.17 7.39
C ASP A 20 2.64 34.89 6.86
N ASP A 21 2.92 33.67 6.35
CA ASP A 21 4.17 33.40 5.65
C ASP A 21 3.98 33.66 4.14
N GLY A 22 4.44 34.87 3.78
CA GLY A 22 4.38 35.41 2.46
C GLY A 22 5.03 34.48 1.42
N SER A 23 4.38 34.45 0.27
CA SER A 23 4.81 33.96 -1.03
C SER A 23 6.30 33.54 -1.12
N HIS A 24 6.62 32.32 -0.77
CA HIS A 24 7.83 31.70 -1.26
C HIS A 24 7.55 31.31 -2.73
N SER A 25 8.12 32.08 -3.66
CA SER A 25 8.18 31.64 -5.06
C SER A 25 9.01 30.36 -5.09
N TYR A 26 8.35 29.23 -5.32
CA TYR A 26 9.04 27.97 -5.56
C TYR A 26 9.97 28.13 -6.78
N PRO A 27 11.16 27.54 -6.76
CA PRO A 27 12.04 27.55 -7.92
C PRO A 27 11.32 26.97 -9.12
N ASP A 28 11.49 27.58 -10.26
CA ASP A 28 10.96 27.12 -11.53
C ASP A 28 11.50 25.70 -11.82
N PHE A 29 10.61 24.72 -11.76
CA PHE A 29 10.92 23.31 -12.00
C PHE A 29 11.49 23.10 -13.41
N GLU A 30 10.99 23.84 -14.37
CA GLU A 30 11.44 23.80 -15.75
C GLU A 30 12.88 24.28 -15.87
N ALA A 31 13.22 25.37 -15.18
CA ALA A 31 14.60 25.85 -15.11
C ALA A 31 15.54 24.85 -14.43
N MET A 32 15.05 24.09 -13.46
CA MET A 32 15.81 23.03 -12.80
C MET A 32 16.02 21.83 -13.73
N TRP A 33 14.97 21.37 -14.42
CA TRP A 33 15.06 20.25 -15.37
C TRP A 33 15.87 20.59 -16.60
N MET A 34 15.75 21.78 -17.15
CA MET A 34 16.62 22.26 -18.26
C MET A 34 18.11 22.25 -17.88
N ARG A 35 18.45 22.55 -16.62
CA ARG A 35 19.83 22.46 -16.14
C ARG A 35 20.32 21.00 -16.01
N ILE A 36 19.46 20.10 -15.60
CA ILE A 36 19.77 18.66 -15.52
C ILE A 36 19.92 18.08 -16.93
N GLU A 37 19.05 18.42 -17.87
CA GLU A 37 19.15 18.00 -19.28
C GLU A 37 20.36 18.58 -19.99
N ALA A 38 20.66 19.86 -19.79
CA ALA A 38 21.84 20.49 -20.36
C ALA A 38 23.12 19.81 -19.86
N ALA A 39 23.23 19.52 -18.59
CA ALA A 39 24.37 18.81 -18.01
C ALA A 39 24.52 17.38 -18.57
N ARG A 40 23.42 16.71 -18.92
CA ARG A 40 23.44 15.37 -19.51
C ARG A 40 23.83 15.41 -21.00
N ASN A 41 23.28 16.33 -21.76
CA ASN A 41 23.61 16.47 -23.19
C ASN A 41 25.08 16.87 -23.42
N GLU A 42 25.66 17.68 -22.50
CA GLU A 42 27.11 17.96 -22.49
C GLU A 42 27.95 16.70 -22.19
N GLN A 43 27.44 15.71 -21.48
CA GLN A 43 28.14 14.41 -21.26
C GLN A 43 28.08 13.47 -22.46
N ASP A 44 26.97 13.45 -23.18
CA ASP A 44 26.82 12.62 -24.39
C ASP A 44 27.67 13.15 -25.57
N GLU A 45 27.93 14.49 -25.63
CA GLU A 45 28.81 15.08 -26.62
C GLU A 45 30.31 14.97 -26.28
N GLN A 46 30.66 14.81 -25.01
CA GLN A 46 32.09 14.71 -24.61
C GLN A 46 32.69 13.30 -24.76
N GLY A 47 31.89 12.30 -25.13
CA GLY A 47 32.33 10.92 -25.40
C GLY A 47 33.20 10.76 -26.69
N THR A 48 33.40 11.81 -27.49
CA THR A 48 34.03 11.70 -28.83
C THR A 48 35.18 12.65 -29.13
N PHE A 49 35.75 13.40 -28.20
CA PHE A 49 36.91 14.24 -28.52
C PHE A 49 38.00 14.24 -27.44
N ALA A 50 38.93 13.30 -27.58
CA ALA A 50 40.28 13.46 -27.06
C ALA A 50 41.16 13.99 -28.17
N ALA A 51 41.40 15.31 -28.27
CA ALA A 51 42.66 15.90 -28.74
C ALA A 51 42.60 17.44 -28.80
N SER A 52 43.64 18.04 -28.31
CA SER A 52 44.18 19.41 -28.47
C SER A 52 43.86 20.39 -27.35
N LEU A 53 44.82 20.44 -26.45
CA LEU A 53 45.07 21.55 -25.53
C LEU A 53 45.75 22.73 -26.30
N GLN A 54 45.09 23.87 -26.36
CA GLN A 54 45.77 25.17 -26.45
C GLN A 54 45.23 26.16 -25.42
N LYS A 55 46.14 26.67 -24.60
CA LYS A 55 45.93 27.60 -23.49
C LYS A 55 45.52 28.98 -23.93
N LYS A 56 44.47 29.56 -23.29
CA LYS A 56 44.37 31.00 -22.99
C LYS A 56 43.53 31.24 -21.74
N PRO A 57 43.90 32.17 -20.85
CA PRO A 57 43.29 32.34 -19.53
C PRO A 57 42.20 33.40 -19.55
N LEU A 58 41.11 33.21 -18.85
CA LEU A 58 40.32 34.24 -18.13
C LEU A 58 38.99 33.68 -17.64
N PHE A 59 38.63 34.06 -16.43
CA PHE A 59 37.40 33.81 -15.64
C PHE A 59 37.54 32.76 -14.53
N ARG A 60 38.09 33.20 -13.39
CA ARG A 60 38.29 32.40 -12.18
C ARG A 60 36.99 32.07 -11.37
N GLY A 61 35.89 32.78 -11.58
CA GLY A 61 34.66 32.61 -10.79
C GLY A 61 33.68 31.55 -11.28
N ARG A 62 33.56 31.35 -12.60
CA ARG A 62 32.64 30.35 -13.18
C ARG A 62 33.15 28.91 -13.17
N ARG A 63 34.47 28.72 -13.09
CA ARG A 63 35.09 27.37 -13.07
C ARG A 63 34.88 26.63 -11.77
N LEU A 64 34.72 27.33 -10.64
CA LEU A 64 34.45 26.67 -9.34
C LEU A 64 33.04 26.10 -9.25
N ALA A 65 32.03 26.74 -9.83
CA ALA A 65 30.67 26.25 -9.88
C ALA A 65 30.51 25.02 -10.82
N VAL A 66 31.16 25.03 -11.97
CA VAL A 66 31.13 23.91 -12.95
C VAL A 66 31.91 22.70 -12.40
N LEU A 67 33.06 22.93 -11.74
CA LEU A 67 33.85 21.87 -11.12
C LEU A 67 33.10 21.24 -9.93
N SER A 68 32.32 22.01 -9.18
CA SER A 68 31.52 21.47 -8.07
C SER A 68 30.36 20.59 -8.57
N VAL A 69 29.69 20.94 -9.67
CA VAL A 69 28.63 20.13 -10.27
C VAL A 69 29.22 18.86 -10.92
N ALA A 70 30.32 18.97 -11.67
CA ALA A 70 30.98 17.81 -12.26
C ALA A 70 31.56 16.86 -11.21
N ALA A 71 32.15 17.38 -10.13
CA ALA A 71 32.63 16.55 -9.02
C ALA A 71 31.47 15.87 -8.28
N PHE A 72 30.32 16.52 -8.16
CA PHE A 72 29.14 15.94 -7.52
C PHE A 72 28.50 14.83 -8.39
N VAL A 73 28.46 14.99 -9.69
CA VAL A 73 27.99 13.95 -10.63
C VAL A 73 28.95 12.76 -10.65
N LEU A 74 30.26 12.98 -10.64
CA LEU A 74 31.27 11.93 -10.62
C LEU A 74 31.31 11.17 -9.28
N LEU A 75 30.93 11.79 -8.18
CA LEU A 75 30.82 11.13 -6.88
C LEU A 75 29.44 10.44 -6.68
N ALA A 76 28.39 10.94 -7.34
CA ALA A 76 27.05 10.36 -7.22
C ALA A 76 26.88 9.10 -8.10
N THR A 77 27.55 8.98 -9.24
CA THR A 77 27.39 7.84 -10.15
C THR A 77 27.81 6.49 -9.54
N PRO A 78 28.97 6.36 -8.86
CA PRO A 78 29.34 5.10 -8.22
C PRO A 78 28.40 4.75 -7.05
N VAL A 79 27.95 5.74 -6.29
CA VAL A 79 27.00 5.55 -5.18
C VAL A 79 25.65 5.09 -5.75
N LEU A 80 25.18 5.68 -6.82
CA LEU A 80 23.95 5.31 -7.49
C LEU A 80 24.00 3.87 -8.02
N ALA A 81 25.04 3.49 -8.74
CA ALA A 81 25.23 2.13 -9.26
C ALA A 81 25.33 1.10 -8.12
N TYR A 82 26.01 1.45 -7.03
CA TYR A 82 26.11 0.60 -5.85
C TYR A 82 24.75 0.40 -5.17
N ILE A 83 23.97 1.48 -4.99
CA ILE A 83 22.64 1.42 -4.37
C ILE A 83 21.69 0.61 -5.24
N THR A 84 21.56 0.92 -6.54
CA THR A 84 20.61 0.24 -7.43
C THR A 84 20.91 -1.23 -7.67
N GLY A 85 22.16 -1.67 -7.53
CA GLY A 85 22.54 -3.08 -7.60
C GLY A 85 22.40 -3.85 -6.28
N LYS A 86 22.31 -3.14 -5.14
CA LYS A 86 22.30 -3.74 -3.81
C LYS A 86 20.90 -3.98 -3.25
N TRP A 87 19.94 -3.12 -3.57
CA TRP A 87 18.57 -3.22 -3.07
C TRP A 87 17.57 -3.62 -4.13
N GLU A 88 16.63 -4.49 -3.76
CA GLU A 88 15.47 -4.80 -4.57
C GLU A 88 14.33 -3.85 -4.20
N PHE A 89 13.98 -2.95 -5.13
CA PHE A 89 12.97 -1.90 -4.92
C PHE A 89 11.55 -2.31 -5.37
N ASN A 90 11.21 -3.60 -5.38
CA ASN A 90 9.94 -4.08 -5.91
C ASN A 90 8.70 -3.34 -5.35
N ASN A 91 8.72 -3.01 -4.07
CA ASN A 91 7.64 -2.29 -3.39
C ASN A 91 7.95 -0.81 -3.15
N LEU A 92 9.12 -0.32 -3.57
CA LEU A 92 9.60 1.05 -3.32
C LEU A 92 10.04 1.74 -4.60
N LYS A 93 9.32 1.56 -5.70
CA LYS A 93 9.65 2.18 -7.01
C LYS A 93 9.82 3.69 -6.93
N GLY A 94 9.04 4.35 -6.09
CA GLY A 94 9.18 5.79 -5.85
C GLY A 94 10.50 6.15 -5.19
N VAL A 95 10.97 5.36 -4.22
CA VAL A 95 12.27 5.56 -3.57
C VAL A 95 13.40 5.27 -4.55
N GLU A 96 13.29 4.19 -5.34
CA GLU A 96 14.21 3.89 -6.43
C GLU A 96 14.32 5.07 -7.40
N SER A 97 13.17 5.58 -7.85
CA SER A 97 13.10 6.76 -8.72
C SER A 97 13.80 7.98 -8.11
N ALA A 98 13.52 8.27 -6.84
CA ALA A 98 14.15 9.38 -6.14
C ALA A 98 15.67 9.22 -6.04
N ILE A 99 16.16 8.02 -5.75
CA ILE A 99 17.59 7.74 -5.69
C ILE A 99 18.25 7.93 -7.07
N GLN A 100 17.65 7.37 -8.13
CA GLN A 100 18.15 7.49 -9.50
C GLN A 100 18.20 8.94 -9.98
N GLN A 101 17.31 9.79 -9.45
CA GLN A 101 17.30 11.23 -9.71
C GLN A 101 18.22 12.04 -8.78
N GLY A 102 18.99 11.40 -7.89
CA GLY A 102 19.97 12.05 -7.00
C GLY A 102 19.38 12.65 -5.72
N PHE A 103 18.17 12.22 -5.31
CA PHE A 103 17.54 12.66 -4.05
C PHE A 103 17.93 11.78 -2.85
N GLY A 104 18.65 10.68 -3.07
CA GLY A 104 19.20 9.87 -1.99
C GLY A 104 20.30 10.63 -1.25
N GLN A 105 20.18 10.70 0.06
CA GLN A 105 21.19 11.28 0.97
C GLN A 105 22.04 10.16 1.55
N PRO A 106 23.35 10.06 1.26
CA PRO A 106 24.26 9.13 1.93
C PRO A 106 24.33 9.42 3.42
N ILE A 107 24.11 8.41 4.26
CA ILE A 107 24.23 8.49 5.73
C ILE A 107 25.48 7.78 6.20
N ASN A 108 25.70 6.53 5.74
CA ASN A 108 26.88 5.71 5.99
C ASN A 108 27.24 5.57 7.49
N LYS A 109 26.24 5.53 8.36
CA LYS A 109 26.42 5.30 9.79
C LYS A 109 26.25 3.83 10.12
N LYS A 110 27.19 3.28 10.89
CA LYS A 110 27.20 1.87 11.27
C LYS A 110 27.48 1.66 12.75
N VAL A 111 26.93 0.59 13.29
CA VAL A 111 27.21 0.08 14.62
C VAL A 111 27.38 -1.44 14.56
N THR A 112 28.30 -1.96 15.37
CA THR A 112 28.53 -3.40 15.49
C THR A 112 28.33 -3.81 16.93
N ASN A 113 27.45 -4.77 17.17
CA ASN A 113 27.21 -5.37 18.48
C ASN A 113 26.92 -6.86 18.32
N SER A 114 27.34 -7.68 19.27
CA SER A 114 27.11 -9.14 19.28
C SER A 114 27.46 -9.85 17.96
N GLY A 115 28.51 -9.38 17.27
CA GLY A 115 28.94 -9.93 15.97
C GLY A 115 28.10 -9.50 14.76
N VAL A 116 27.07 -8.69 14.97
CA VAL A 116 26.19 -8.17 13.90
C VAL A 116 26.53 -6.71 13.62
N THR A 117 26.70 -6.37 12.36
CA THR A 117 26.89 -4.99 11.90
C THR A 117 25.61 -4.48 11.24
N PHE A 118 25.07 -3.41 11.80
CA PHE A 118 23.92 -2.68 11.26
C PHE A 118 24.38 -1.34 10.71
N THR A 119 24.01 -1.03 9.47
CA THR A 119 24.43 0.19 8.76
C THR A 119 23.22 0.88 8.19
N ILE A 120 23.06 2.19 8.43
CA ILE A 120 22.17 3.05 7.66
C ILE A 120 22.98 3.58 6.48
N ASP A 121 22.64 3.15 5.29
CA ASP A 121 23.38 3.47 4.07
C ASP A 121 22.92 4.81 3.46
N THR A 122 21.62 4.97 3.26
CA THR A 122 21.04 6.10 2.54
C THR A 122 19.67 6.45 3.11
N ALA A 123 19.31 7.72 3.10
CA ALA A 123 17.97 8.22 3.38
C ALA A 123 17.35 8.88 2.15
N VAL A 124 16.06 8.73 1.99
CA VAL A 124 15.23 9.51 1.05
C VAL A 124 14.13 10.15 1.86
N SER A 125 14.03 11.48 1.80
CA SER A 125 13.02 12.23 2.53
C SER A 125 12.37 13.27 1.61
N ASP A 126 11.05 13.28 1.58
CA ASP A 126 10.24 14.33 0.96
C ASP A 126 8.95 14.56 1.79
N ASP A 127 7.96 15.27 1.23
CA ASP A 127 6.70 15.53 1.95
C ASP A 127 5.74 14.34 1.96
N ASN A 128 6.10 13.19 1.38
CA ASN A 128 5.33 11.96 1.49
C ASN A 128 5.79 11.11 2.68
N GLY A 129 7.06 11.24 3.10
CA GLY A 129 7.62 10.47 4.19
C GLY A 129 9.15 10.44 4.18
N THR A 130 9.67 9.54 4.97
CA THR A 130 11.12 9.27 5.08
C THR A 130 11.37 7.78 5.00
N THR A 131 12.23 7.38 4.06
CA THR A 131 12.70 6.01 3.90
C THR A 131 14.19 5.95 4.19
N LEU A 132 14.61 5.05 5.09
CA LEU A 132 16.00 4.74 5.39
C LEU A 132 16.37 3.41 4.74
N LEU A 133 17.37 3.40 3.89
CA LEU A 133 17.96 2.17 3.36
C LEU A 133 19.05 1.71 4.31
N TYR A 134 19.01 0.44 4.68
CA TYR A 134 19.98 -0.14 5.60
C TYR A 134 20.55 -1.46 5.10
N SER A 135 21.69 -1.86 5.68
CA SER A 135 22.25 -3.18 5.53
C SER A 135 22.56 -3.80 6.88
N LEU A 136 22.36 -5.12 6.96
CA LEU A 136 22.60 -5.92 8.14
C LEU A 136 23.54 -7.08 7.78
N ASN A 137 24.68 -7.15 8.47
CA ASN A 137 25.61 -8.27 8.33
C ASN A 137 25.59 -9.08 9.63
N THR A 138 25.00 -10.27 9.56
CA THR A 138 24.85 -11.20 10.68
C THR A 138 25.92 -12.30 10.67
N GLY A 139 26.78 -12.35 9.64
CA GLY A 139 27.73 -13.42 9.44
C GLY A 139 27.12 -14.71 8.88
N ASP A 140 25.87 -14.70 8.47
CA ASP A 140 25.19 -15.86 7.91
C ASP A 140 25.85 -16.35 6.63
N LYS A 141 25.75 -17.67 6.41
CA LYS A 141 26.20 -18.33 5.18
C LYS A 141 25.06 -18.66 4.24
N GLN A 142 23.84 -18.59 4.72
CA GLN A 142 22.61 -18.89 3.99
C GLN A 142 21.52 -17.90 4.40
N GLU A 143 20.52 -17.75 3.54
CA GLU A 143 19.41 -16.88 3.75
C GLU A 143 18.56 -17.28 4.97
N ARG A 144 18.24 -16.30 5.80
CA ARG A 144 17.27 -16.35 6.89
C ARG A 144 16.40 -15.10 6.82
N LYS A 145 15.28 -15.09 7.53
CA LYS A 145 14.58 -13.83 7.79
C LYS A 145 14.99 -13.35 9.17
N TRP A 146 15.48 -12.12 9.25
CA TRP A 146 15.81 -11.48 10.53
C TRP A 146 14.80 -10.37 10.84
N MET A 147 14.43 -10.21 12.09
CA MET A 147 13.57 -9.13 12.55
C MET A 147 14.10 -8.59 13.87
N PHE A 148 14.19 -7.28 14.00
CA PHE A 148 14.50 -6.66 15.29
C PHE A 148 13.31 -6.83 16.23
N ASP A 149 13.58 -7.13 17.51
CA ASP A 149 12.53 -7.17 18.53
C ASP A 149 11.92 -5.79 18.73
N GLN A 150 12.76 -4.77 18.70
CA GLN A 150 12.34 -3.38 18.75
C GLN A 150 13.18 -2.53 17.79
N PHE A 151 12.51 -1.61 17.16
CA PHE A 151 13.11 -0.64 16.27
C PHE A 151 12.44 0.72 16.54
N GLU A 152 13.22 1.74 16.86
CA GLU A 152 12.68 3.03 17.24
C GLU A 152 13.44 4.16 16.55
N PHE A 153 12.69 5.05 15.91
CA PHE A 153 13.18 6.25 15.25
C PHE A 153 12.75 7.47 16.06
N LYS A 154 13.70 8.31 16.47
CA LYS A 154 13.48 9.44 17.37
C LYS A 154 13.96 10.75 16.76
N ASP A 155 13.31 11.86 17.17
CA ASP A 155 13.80 13.20 16.90
C ASP A 155 14.96 13.58 17.86
N ASP A 156 15.53 14.78 17.67
CA ASP A 156 16.62 15.34 18.50
C ASP A 156 16.21 15.64 19.95
N LYS A 157 14.92 15.62 20.25
CA LYS A 157 14.36 15.80 21.60
C LYS A 157 14.09 14.47 22.29
N GLY A 158 14.34 13.35 21.60
CA GLY A 158 14.06 12.00 22.09
C GLY A 158 12.60 11.57 21.95
N ASN A 159 11.75 12.35 21.25
CA ASN A 159 10.38 11.91 20.98
C ASN A 159 10.39 10.81 19.93
N SER A 160 9.60 9.77 20.15
CA SER A 160 9.43 8.68 19.20
C SER A 160 8.68 9.18 17.95
N ILE A 161 9.32 9.07 16.80
CA ILE A 161 8.75 9.38 15.48
C ILE A 161 8.00 8.16 14.96
N ALA A 162 8.66 7.00 15.04
CA ALA A 162 8.10 5.73 14.65
C ALA A 162 8.71 4.63 15.51
N ARG A 163 7.90 3.65 15.87
CA ARG A 163 8.33 2.51 16.68
C ARG A 163 7.72 1.23 16.11
N MET A 164 8.53 0.20 16.07
CA MET A 164 8.13 -1.15 15.75
C MET A 164 8.45 -2.06 16.94
N ASP A 165 7.55 -2.96 17.25
CA ASP A 165 7.72 -4.00 18.24
C ASP A 165 7.32 -5.34 17.60
N LEU A 166 8.25 -6.28 17.56
CA LEU A 166 8.06 -7.56 16.87
C LEU A 166 6.85 -8.33 17.41
N VAL A 167 6.68 -8.35 18.74
CA VAL A 167 5.57 -9.08 19.36
C VAL A 167 4.22 -8.49 18.98
N GLN A 168 4.15 -7.15 18.92
CA GLN A 168 2.92 -6.47 18.49
C GLN A 168 2.66 -6.71 16.99
N MET A 169 3.69 -6.61 16.15
CA MET A 169 3.56 -6.92 14.73
C MET A 169 3.04 -8.34 14.50
N MET A 170 3.62 -9.32 15.15
CA MET A 170 3.20 -10.72 15.02
C MET A 170 1.77 -10.94 15.52
N LYS A 171 1.36 -10.29 16.61
CA LYS A 171 -0.02 -10.35 17.12
C LYS A 171 -1.04 -9.69 16.21
N MET A 172 -0.71 -8.54 15.65
CA MET A 172 -1.61 -7.81 14.75
C MET A 172 -1.56 -8.35 13.33
N LYS A 173 -0.54 -9.16 13.01
CA LYS A 173 -0.24 -9.69 11.66
C LYS A 173 -0.23 -8.60 10.57
N TRP A 174 -0.05 -7.37 11.01
CA TRP A 174 0.09 -6.21 10.15
C TRP A 174 1.57 -5.97 9.92
N ASP A 175 2.04 -6.37 8.77
CA ASP A 175 3.24 -5.78 8.21
C ASP A 175 2.85 -4.37 7.73
N ASN A 176 3.09 -3.37 8.56
CA ASN A 176 2.82 -1.97 8.21
C ASN A 176 3.73 -1.45 7.09
N GLY A 177 4.44 -2.33 6.38
CA GLY A 177 5.41 -1.94 5.35
C GLY A 177 6.63 -1.20 5.91
N LEU A 178 6.71 -1.05 7.24
CA LEU A 178 7.74 -0.22 7.89
C LEU A 178 9.14 -0.84 7.83
N TYR A 179 9.23 -2.14 7.63
CA TYR A 179 10.49 -2.87 7.75
C TYR A 179 10.53 -4.07 6.80
N TRP A 180 11.47 -4.06 5.89
CA TRP A 180 11.68 -5.12 4.92
C TRP A 180 13.16 -5.29 4.62
N HIS A 181 13.63 -6.53 4.41
CA HIS A 181 14.96 -6.78 3.88
C HIS A 181 15.00 -8.05 3.02
N ASN A 182 15.94 -8.06 2.09
CA ASN A 182 16.26 -9.19 1.23
C ASN A 182 17.71 -9.61 1.45
N TRP A 183 17.96 -10.89 1.32
CA TRP A 183 19.30 -11.46 1.30
C TRP A 183 19.98 -11.16 -0.03
N ASN A 184 21.21 -10.66 0.07
CA ASN A 184 22.09 -10.52 -1.08
C ASN A 184 23.18 -11.58 -0.98
N GLU A 185 23.15 -12.57 -1.86
CA GLU A 185 24.04 -13.72 -1.82
C GLU A 185 25.50 -13.36 -2.10
N GLU A 186 25.75 -12.38 -2.97
CA GLU A 186 27.08 -11.92 -3.32
C GLU A 186 27.79 -11.23 -2.16
N SER A 187 27.13 -10.29 -1.50
CA SER A 187 27.68 -9.55 -0.35
C SER A 187 27.50 -10.27 0.98
N ARG A 188 26.65 -11.31 1.04
CA ARG A 188 26.22 -12.00 2.26
C ARG A 188 25.69 -11.03 3.33
N THR A 189 24.88 -10.10 2.88
CA THR A 189 24.23 -9.10 3.73
C THR A 189 22.73 -9.07 3.45
N TYR A 190 21.97 -8.67 4.46
CA TYR A 190 20.57 -8.33 4.28
C TYR A 190 20.50 -6.84 3.96
N ASN A 191 19.80 -6.50 2.89
CA ASN A 191 19.59 -5.12 2.48
C ASN A 191 18.11 -4.81 2.56
N GLY A 192 17.78 -3.80 3.35
CA GLY A 192 16.41 -3.51 3.68
C GLY A 192 16.11 -2.02 3.75
N PHE A 193 14.87 -1.73 4.06
CA PHE A 193 14.43 -0.37 4.26
C PHE A 193 13.54 -0.27 5.49
N PHE A 194 13.55 0.91 6.08
CA PHE A 194 12.60 1.36 7.07
C PHE A 194 11.85 2.55 6.48
N ASP A 195 10.55 2.41 6.31
CA ASP A 195 9.68 3.42 5.71
C ASP A 195 8.73 4.01 6.74
N THR A 196 8.55 5.31 6.71
CA THR A 196 7.65 6.02 7.62
C THR A 196 6.98 7.21 6.94
N SER A 197 5.73 7.45 7.27
CA SER A 197 4.99 8.64 6.84
C SER A 197 5.46 9.93 7.51
N TRP A 198 6.40 9.85 8.45
CA TRP A 198 6.96 11.05 9.06
C TRP A 198 7.78 11.85 8.04
N THR A 199 7.54 13.13 8.00
CA THR A 199 8.24 14.07 7.13
C THR A 199 9.18 14.94 7.94
N VAL A 200 10.37 15.21 7.42
CA VAL A 200 11.33 16.12 8.03
C VAL A 200 10.67 17.50 8.24
N PRO A 201 10.61 18.03 9.46
CA PRO A 201 10.11 19.39 9.71
C PRO A 201 11.04 20.42 9.06
N GLY A 202 10.49 21.29 8.18
CA GLY A 202 11.32 22.28 7.47
C GLY A 202 12.26 21.64 6.44
N LYS A 203 13.50 22.09 6.36
CA LYS A 203 14.49 21.63 5.39
C LYS A 203 15.33 20.47 5.90
N GLU A 204 15.59 20.41 7.19
CA GLU A 204 16.43 19.42 7.84
C GLU A 204 15.97 19.12 9.27
N ALA A 205 16.27 17.91 9.74
CA ALA A 205 16.06 17.51 11.12
C ALA A 205 17.13 16.51 11.56
N ASN A 206 17.53 16.61 12.82
CA ASN A 206 18.38 15.60 13.44
C ASN A 206 17.54 14.49 14.03
N VAL A 207 17.96 13.26 13.77
CA VAL A 207 17.26 12.06 14.17
C VAL A 207 18.23 11.02 14.69
N GLN A 208 17.72 10.11 15.50
CA GLN A 208 18.45 8.97 16.06
C GLN A 208 17.66 7.69 15.80
N LEU A 209 18.37 6.59 15.60
CA LEU A 209 17.76 5.29 15.40
C LEU A 209 18.32 4.28 16.39
N SER A 210 17.44 3.51 17.00
CA SER A 210 17.74 2.48 17.99
C SER A 210 17.10 1.17 17.59
N ALA A 211 17.87 0.09 17.59
CA ALA A 211 17.38 -1.25 17.32
C ALA A 211 17.82 -2.20 18.43
N ARG A 212 16.95 -3.13 18.85
CA ARG A 212 17.20 -4.04 19.98
C ARG A 212 16.72 -5.43 19.68
N GLY A 213 17.50 -6.40 20.14
CA GLY A 213 17.25 -7.81 19.94
C GLY A 213 17.12 -8.15 18.45
N LEU A 214 17.52 -9.31 18.03
CA LEU A 214 17.44 -9.74 16.62
C LEU A 214 16.99 -11.20 16.57
N GLN A 215 15.76 -11.42 16.12
CA GLN A 215 15.15 -12.73 15.98
C GLN A 215 15.35 -13.27 14.57
N ALA A 216 15.97 -14.45 14.46
CA ALA A 216 16.03 -15.20 13.21
C ALA A 216 14.77 -16.03 12.99
N PHE A 217 14.40 -16.19 11.73
CA PHE A 217 13.41 -17.16 11.28
C PHE A 217 14.07 -17.99 10.15
N ASP A 218 14.14 -19.30 10.39
CA ASP A 218 14.71 -20.24 9.43
C ASP A 218 13.66 -20.60 8.38
N TYR A 219 14.01 -20.52 7.10
CA TYR A 219 13.08 -20.84 6.02
C TYR A 219 12.86 -22.35 5.90
N VAL A 220 11.61 -22.76 6.01
CA VAL A 220 11.12 -24.09 5.65
C VAL A 220 10.52 -24.02 4.25
N ARG A 221 10.86 -25.01 3.42
CA ARG A 221 10.39 -25.13 2.03
C ARG A 221 9.74 -26.49 1.84
N VAL A 222 8.44 -26.49 1.58
CA VAL A 222 7.65 -27.71 1.37
C VAL A 222 7.22 -27.75 -0.09
N PRO A 223 7.70 -28.70 -0.89
CA PRO A 223 7.18 -28.91 -2.24
C PRO A 223 5.69 -29.26 -2.19
N ILE A 224 4.89 -28.62 -3.05
CA ILE A 224 3.46 -28.90 -3.18
C ILE A 224 3.13 -29.27 -4.63
N ASP A 225 2.28 -30.29 -4.81
CA ASP A 225 1.81 -30.74 -6.12
C ASP A 225 0.58 -29.94 -6.55
N LEU A 226 0.78 -28.63 -6.74
CA LEU A 226 -0.26 -27.72 -7.18
C LEU A 226 -0.47 -27.80 -8.69
N ASP A 227 -1.69 -28.15 -9.11
CA ASP A 227 -2.09 -28.10 -10.52
C ASP A 227 -2.81 -26.77 -10.82
N PRO A 228 -2.16 -25.80 -11.47
CA PRO A 228 -2.77 -24.50 -11.76
C PRO A 228 -3.88 -24.55 -12.83
N ARG A 229 -4.15 -25.72 -13.43
CA ARG A 229 -5.26 -25.91 -14.37
C ARG A 229 -6.59 -26.21 -13.65
N LYS A 230 -6.52 -26.61 -12.38
CA LYS A 230 -7.69 -26.88 -11.55
C LYS A 230 -8.20 -25.59 -10.92
N ALA A 231 -9.48 -25.30 -11.14
CA ALA A 231 -10.12 -24.10 -10.57
C ALA A 231 -10.60 -24.31 -9.12
N GLU A 232 -10.77 -25.58 -8.71
CA GLU A 232 -11.15 -25.93 -7.34
C GLU A 232 -10.01 -25.72 -6.37
N VAL A 233 -10.37 -25.58 -5.07
CA VAL A 233 -9.43 -25.52 -3.96
C VAL A 233 -8.68 -26.83 -3.85
N GLN A 234 -7.35 -26.75 -3.81
CA GLN A 234 -6.46 -27.87 -3.59
C GLN A 234 -5.90 -27.80 -2.16
N THR A 235 -5.94 -28.91 -1.46
CA THR A 235 -5.57 -29.01 -0.05
C THR A 235 -4.29 -29.81 0.13
N PHE A 236 -3.34 -29.27 0.89
CA PHE A 236 -2.05 -29.87 1.15
C PHE A 236 -1.83 -29.98 2.67
N PRO A 237 -1.76 -31.20 3.24
CA PRO A 237 -1.36 -31.38 4.62
C PRO A 237 0.12 -31.03 4.76
N ILE A 238 0.47 -30.16 5.68
CA ILE A 238 1.86 -29.70 5.92
C ILE A 238 2.43 -30.42 7.14
N HIS A 239 1.76 -30.35 8.30
CA HIS A 239 2.15 -31.01 9.56
C HIS A 239 3.59 -30.72 10.01
N ASP A 240 4.09 -29.53 9.71
CA ASP A 240 5.44 -29.09 10.06
C ASP A 240 5.43 -27.64 10.56
N GLY A 241 6.35 -27.34 11.49
CA GLY A 241 6.55 -25.99 12.02
C GLY A 241 5.33 -25.38 12.73
N GLY A 242 4.31 -26.19 13.07
CA GLY A 242 3.04 -25.70 13.65
C GLY A 242 1.98 -25.34 12.59
N ILE A 243 2.23 -25.62 11.32
CA ILE A 243 1.22 -25.53 10.25
C ILE A 243 0.57 -26.90 10.07
N GLU A 244 -0.76 -26.93 10.09
CA GLU A 244 -1.54 -28.13 9.88
C GLU A 244 -1.84 -28.36 8.39
N GLU A 245 -2.36 -27.33 7.74
CA GLU A 245 -2.90 -27.44 6.38
C GLU A 245 -2.68 -26.15 5.59
N LEU A 246 -2.39 -26.31 4.30
CA LEU A 246 -2.40 -25.27 3.29
C LEU A 246 -3.51 -25.57 2.27
N LYS A 247 -4.41 -24.61 2.03
CA LYS A 247 -5.35 -24.63 0.92
C LYS A 247 -4.96 -23.60 -0.12
N VAL A 248 -4.97 -23.98 -1.40
CA VAL A 248 -4.60 -23.10 -2.52
C VAL A 248 -5.66 -23.15 -3.59
N GLN A 249 -5.99 -22.00 -4.14
CA GLN A 249 -6.81 -21.88 -5.32
C GLN A 249 -6.12 -21.00 -6.36
N PHE A 250 -6.09 -21.46 -7.58
CA PHE A 250 -5.68 -20.69 -8.74
C PHE A 250 -6.88 -19.97 -9.35
N VAL A 251 -6.79 -18.64 -9.49
CA VAL A 251 -7.87 -17.83 -10.06
C VAL A 251 -7.33 -17.03 -11.24
N LYS A 252 -8.04 -17.08 -12.38
CA LYS A 252 -7.78 -16.21 -13.52
C LYS A 252 -8.69 -15.01 -13.46
N ASP A 253 -8.14 -13.83 -13.67
CA ASP A 253 -8.96 -12.67 -13.95
C ASP A 253 -9.38 -12.64 -15.45
N GLY A 254 -10.34 -11.79 -15.78
CA GLY A 254 -10.81 -11.63 -17.16
C GLY A 254 -9.79 -10.98 -18.11
N GLN A 255 -8.58 -10.64 -17.65
CA GLN A 255 -7.53 -9.95 -18.41
C GLN A 255 -6.31 -10.84 -18.68
N GLY A 256 -6.38 -12.14 -18.35
CA GLY A 256 -5.26 -13.07 -18.52
C GLY A 256 -4.22 -13.01 -17.39
N GLN A 257 -4.46 -12.21 -16.34
CA GLN A 257 -3.68 -12.27 -15.12
C GLN A 257 -4.17 -13.43 -14.26
N ALA A 258 -3.28 -13.92 -13.44
CA ALA A 258 -3.56 -14.98 -12.49
C ALA A 258 -3.18 -14.55 -11.07
N LEU A 259 -3.93 -15.07 -10.13
CA LEU A 259 -3.62 -14.93 -8.72
C LEU A 259 -3.69 -16.28 -8.01
N LEU A 260 -2.83 -16.45 -7.02
CA LEU A 260 -2.85 -17.57 -6.10
C LEU A 260 -3.48 -17.10 -4.79
N LYS A 261 -4.63 -17.66 -4.46
CA LYS A 261 -5.26 -17.47 -3.15
C LYS A 261 -4.91 -18.67 -2.30
N TYR A 262 -4.57 -18.46 -1.06
CA TYR A 262 -4.26 -19.55 -0.15
C TYR A 262 -4.69 -19.25 1.28
N SER A 263 -4.93 -20.30 2.05
CA SER A 263 -5.11 -20.20 3.48
C SER A 263 -4.20 -21.17 4.21
N VAL A 264 -3.71 -20.75 5.36
CA VAL A 264 -2.83 -21.52 6.25
C VAL A 264 -3.55 -21.77 7.55
N SER A 265 -3.72 -23.04 7.92
CA SER A 265 -4.28 -23.45 9.22
C SER A 265 -3.15 -23.84 10.15
N TYR A 266 -3.19 -23.37 11.39
CA TYR A 266 -2.19 -23.62 12.42
C TYR A 266 -2.73 -24.56 13.50
N THR A 267 -1.86 -25.38 14.10
CA THR A 267 -2.24 -26.38 15.10
C THR A 267 -2.74 -25.76 16.43
N ASP A 268 -2.22 -24.60 16.78
CA ASP A 268 -2.54 -23.85 17.99
C ASP A 268 -2.06 -22.40 17.86
N ASP A 269 -1.60 -21.77 18.93
CA ASP A 269 -0.98 -20.43 18.91
C ASP A 269 0.41 -20.37 18.21
N SER A 270 0.80 -21.43 17.51
CA SER A 270 2.08 -21.53 16.78
C SER A 270 2.24 -20.49 15.68
N ASN A 271 1.15 -19.89 15.23
CA ASN A 271 1.13 -18.79 14.27
C ASN A 271 2.02 -17.59 14.68
N PHE A 272 2.31 -17.40 15.98
CA PHE A 272 3.26 -16.39 16.47
C PHE A 272 4.73 -16.76 16.27
N ASN A 273 5.02 -18.01 15.91
CA ASN A 273 6.36 -18.49 15.63
C ASN A 273 6.66 -18.59 14.13
N ILE A 274 5.71 -18.20 13.29
CA ILE A 274 5.77 -18.33 11.84
C ILE A 274 5.64 -16.95 11.19
N VAL A 275 6.46 -16.70 10.17
CA VAL A 275 6.44 -15.44 9.43
C VAL A 275 6.47 -15.68 7.92
N GLY A 276 5.78 -14.81 7.19
CA GLY A 276 5.82 -14.69 5.76
C GLY A 276 5.48 -15.95 4.96
N PRO A 277 4.41 -16.72 5.31
CA PRO A 277 4.00 -17.84 4.49
C PRO A 277 3.65 -17.36 3.08
N GLN A 278 4.20 -18.04 2.06
CA GLN A 278 3.99 -17.70 0.65
C GLN A 278 4.19 -18.92 -0.25
N ILE A 279 3.65 -18.84 -1.46
CA ILE A 279 3.86 -19.84 -2.49
C ILE A 279 4.94 -19.33 -3.46
N VAL A 280 6.01 -20.08 -3.60
CA VAL A 280 7.11 -19.80 -4.53
C VAL A 280 6.94 -20.66 -5.77
N VAL A 281 6.95 -20.02 -6.94
CA VAL A 281 6.84 -20.71 -8.24
C VAL A 281 8.20 -20.69 -8.91
N LYS A 282 8.69 -21.86 -9.31
CA LYS A 282 9.96 -22.02 -10.01
C LYS A 282 9.76 -22.62 -11.38
N LYS A 283 10.36 -22.02 -12.40
CA LYS A 283 10.46 -22.61 -13.75
C LYS A 283 11.45 -23.77 -13.77
N GLU A 284 11.34 -24.60 -14.78
CA GLU A 284 12.40 -25.55 -15.11
C GLU A 284 13.74 -24.81 -15.24
N GLY A 285 14.78 -25.28 -14.51
CA GLY A 285 16.05 -24.57 -14.39
C GLY A 285 16.18 -23.68 -13.15
N GLY A 286 15.17 -23.65 -12.25
CA GLY A 286 15.23 -23.04 -10.93
C GLY A 286 14.96 -21.53 -10.88
N MET A 287 14.65 -20.89 -12.01
CA MET A 287 14.28 -19.47 -12.02
C MET A 287 12.94 -19.24 -11.32
N VAL A 288 12.93 -18.36 -10.32
CA VAL A 288 11.72 -18.01 -9.57
C VAL A 288 10.83 -17.07 -10.40
N ILE A 289 9.57 -17.46 -10.58
CA ILE A 289 8.54 -16.54 -11.08
C ILE A 289 8.08 -15.70 -9.90
N ARG A 290 8.30 -14.40 -9.95
CA ARG A 290 7.84 -13.49 -8.92
C ARG A 290 6.41 -13.05 -9.21
N SER A 291 5.59 -12.94 -8.16
CA SER A 291 4.34 -12.18 -8.25
C SER A 291 4.65 -10.75 -8.69
N GLY A 292 3.75 -10.14 -9.45
CA GLY A 292 3.92 -8.76 -9.87
C GLY A 292 3.98 -7.77 -8.69
N ASP A 293 4.00 -6.48 -9.00
CA ASP A 293 4.16 -5.39 -8.02
C ASP A 293 3.05 -5.29 -6.94
N LYS A 294 1.99 -6.07 -7.06
CA LYS A 294 0.94 -6.14 -6.06
C LYS A 294 1.38 -7.08 -4.95
N ALA A 295 1.63 -6.50 -3.79
CA ALA A 295 2.18 -7.18 -2.62
C ALA A 295 1.34 -8.41 -2.22
N ASN A 296 2.03 -9.42 -1.68
CA ASN A 296 1.37 -10.50 -0.94
C ASN A 296 0.58 -9.89 0.22
N ARG A 297 -0.72 -10.08 0.23
CA ARG A 297 -1.56 -9.63 1.33
C ARG A 297 -1.88 -10.83 2.20
N MET A 298 -1.47 -10.74 3.47
CA MET A 298 -1.91 -11.68 4.50
C MET A 298 -2.99 -11.01 5.32
N ILE A 299 -4.11 -11.68 5.49
CA ILE A 299 -5.23 -11.21 6.29
C ILE A 299 -5.44 -12.20 7.43
N PRO A 300 -5.17 -11.81 8.68
CA PRO A 300 -5.44 -12.66 9.82
C PRO A 300 -6.95 -12.81 10.01
N ILE A 301 -7.35 -14.01 10.41
CA ILE A 301 -8.72 -14.33 10.76
C ILE A 301 -8.74 -14.83 12.19
N GLU A 302 -9.91 -14.77 12.83
CA GLU A 302 -10.08 -15.29 14.17
C GLU A 302 -9.54 -16.72 14.30
N GLY A 303 -8.75 -16.96 15.36
CA GLY A 303 -8.23 -18.28 15.71
C GLY A 303 -6.95 -18.63 14.97
N HIS A 304 -6.91 -19.83 14.40
CA HIS A 304 -5.72 -20.47 13.86
C HIS A 304 -5.64 -20.44 12.32
N LEU A 305 -6.26 -19.44 11.67
CA LEU A 305 -6.35 -19.36 10.21
C LEU A 305 -5.79 -18.02 9.69
N GLU A 306 -4.94 -18.10 8.69
CA GLU A 306 -4.44 -16.95 7.93
C GLU A 306 -4.69 -17.13 6.44
N TRP A 307 -4.89 -16.01 5.74
CA TRP A 307 -5.10 -15.99 4.32
C TRP A 307 -4.09 -15.13 3.61
N GLY A 308 -3.69 -15.60 2.42
CA GLY A 308 -2.81 -14.87 1.55
C GLY A 308 -3.35 -14.79 0.13
N VAL A 309 -3.01 -13.69 -0.54
CA VAL A 309 -3.23 -13.50 -1.97
C VAL A 309 -1.93 -13.05 -2.60
N GLN A 310 -1.49 -13.77 -3.63
CA GLN A 310 -0.35 -13.42 -4.45
C GLN A 310 -0.86 -13.08 -5.85
N GLU A 311 -0.72 -11.82 -6.25
CA GLU A 311 -1.26 -11.27 -7.49
C GLU A 311 -0.15 -10.97 -8.52
N GLY A 312 -0.56 -10.71 -9.75
CA GLY A 312 0.33 -10.19 -10.81
C GLY A 312 1.13 -11.26 -11.54
N TYR A 313 0.71 -12.49 -11.47
CA TYR A 313 1.26 -13.54 -12.33
C TYR A 313 0.64 -13.47 -13.74
N SER A 314 1.44 -13.78 -14.75
CA SER A 314 0.89 -14.14 -16.06
C SER A 314 0.26 -15.54 -15.98
N SER A 315 -1.01 -15.67 -16.35
CA SER A 315 -1.65 -16.99 -16.35
C SER A 315 -0.96 -17.97 -17.29
N ASP A 316 -0.45 -17.50 -18.44
CA ASP A 316 0.28 -18.34 -19.39
C ASP A 316 1.61 -18.84 -18.80
N GLU A 317 2.32 -18.01 -18.04
CA GLU A 317 3.55 -18.42 -17.36
C GLU A 317 3.27 -19.46 -16.26
N LEU A 318 2.23 -19.30 -15.46
CA LEU A 318 1.89 -20.27 -14.42
C LEU A 318 1.41 -21.60 -14.99
N LEU A 319 0.71 -21.57 -16.13
CA LEU A 319 0.19 -22.77 -16.81
C LEU A 319 1.26 -23.49 -17.65
N GLN A 320 2.42 -22.87 -17.86
CA GLN A 320 3.50 -23.48 -18.62
C GLN A 320 3.99 -24.75 -17.92
N GLY A 321 4.14 -25.83 -18.68
CA GLY A 321 4.66 -27.09 -18.15
C GLY A 321 6.07 -26.94 -17.59
N GLY A 322 6.42 -27.76 -16.60
CA GLY A 322 7.74 -27.75 -15.96
C GLY A 322 7.87 -26.79 -14.77
N ASN A 323 6.82 -26.04 -14.43
CA ASN A 323 6.81 -25.27 -13.18
C ASN A 323 6.70 -26.19 -11.96
N SER A 324 7.41 -25.84 -10.89
CA SER A 324 7.27 -26.45 -9.57
C SER A 324 6.83 -25.41 -8.54
N PHE A 325 6.10 -25.85 -7.54
CA PHE A 325 5.54 -25.00 -6.50
C PHE A 325 6.09 -25.42 -5.14
N GLU A 326 6.49 -24.44 -4.36
CA GLU A 326 6.92 -24.64 -2.97
C GLU A 326 6.11 -23.74 -2.06
N PHE A 327 5.64 -24.26 -0.96
CA PHE A 327 5.15 -23.47 0.16
C PHE A 327 6.33 -23.12 1.05
N VAL A 328 6.58 -21.82 1.27
CA VAL A 328 7.75 -21.30 1.98
C VAL A 328 7.29 -20.44 3.14
N TYR A 329 7.85 -20.68 4.32
CA TYR A 329 7.58 -19.89 5.52
C TYR A 329 8.81 -19.88 6.43
N GLY A 330 8.90 -18.86 7.30
CA GLY A 330 9.97 -18.77 8.29
C GLY A 330 9.51 -19.26 9.65
N VAL A 331 10.25 -20.17 10.27
CA VAL A 331 10.02 -20.66 11.64
C VAL A 331 10.98 -19.99 12.59
N LYS A 332 10.50 -19.54 13.73
CA LYS A 332 11.30 -18.90 14.77
C LYS A 332 12.51 -19.75 15.15
N GLY A 333 13.70 -19.19 14.95
CA GLY A 333 15.00 -19.83 15.18
C GLY A 333 15.80 -19.15 16.28
N SER A 334 17.09 -18.95 16.05
CA SER A 334 18.00 -18.32 17.02
C SER A 334 17.68 -16.87 17.28
N HIS A 335 18.05 -16.39 18.46
CA HIS A 335 17.92 -14.99 18.88
C HIS A 335 19.29 -14.43 19.25
N ILE A 336 19.55 -13.17 18.88
CA ILE A 336 20.76 -12.44 19.23
C ILE A 336 20.38 -11.28 20.11
N GLU A 337 20.82 -11.32 21.37
CA GLU A 337 20.72 -10.18 22.26
C GLU A 337 21.72 -9.10 21.86
N GLY A 338 21.25 -7.87 21.74
CA GLY A 338 22.09 -6.73 21.37
C GLY A 338 21.33 -5.42 21.28
N GLU A 339 22.08 -4.33 21.27
CA GLU A 339 21.60 -2.98 21.06
C GLU A 339 22.42 -2.34 19.94
N TRP A 340 21.73 -1.84 18.92
CA TRP A 340 22.34 -1.15 17.78
C TRP A 340 21.80 0.27 17.71
N ASP A 341 22.45 1.16 18.49
CA ASP A 341 22.11 2.57 18.50
C ASP A 341 22.96 3.31 17.47
N ILE A 342 22.31 3.84 16.47
CA ILE A 342 22.91 4.73 15.47
C ILE A 342 22.89 6.15 16.03
N ASP A 343 24.07 6.71 16.25
CA ASP A 343 24.23 8.09 16.71
C ASP A 343 23.45 9.07 15.83
N MET A 344 23.09 10.19 16.43
CA MET A 344 22.36 11.26 15.76
C MET A 344 22.92 11.60 14.38
N PHE A 345 22.05 11.71 13.39
CA PHE A 345 22.37 12.12 12.03
C PHE A 345 21.31 13.07 11.49
N THR A 346 21.72 13.89 10.53
CA THR A 346 20.83 14.89 9.93
C THR A 346 20.17 14.33 8.68
N LEU A 347 18.84 14.41 8.61
CA LEU A 347 18.06 14.20 7.40
C LEU A 347 17.79 15.55 6.73
N ASN A 348 17.90 15.59 5.41
CA ASN A 348 17.71 16.80 4.63
C ASN A 348 16.79 16.53 3.43
N LYS A 349 15.71 17.31 3.32
CA LYS A 349 14.78 17.23 2.19
C LYS A 349 14.82 18.47 1.27
N GLU A 350 15.79 19.35 1.41
CA GLU A 350 15.83 20.61 0.65
C GLU A 350 15.83 20.37 -0.87
N LYS A 351 16.61 19.39 -1.35
CA LYS A 351 16.62 19.01 -2.77
C LYS A 351 15.26 18.50 -3.25
N ALA A 352 14.61 17.65 -2.45
CA ALA A 352 13.29 17.13 -2.76
C ALA A 352 12.23 18.22 -2.80
N LEU A 353 12.31 19.20 -1.90
CA LEU A 353 11.44 20.38 -1.91
C LEU A 353 11.64 21.22 -3.18
N GLN A 354 12.88 21.43 -3.60
CA GLN A 354 13.20 22.18 -4.82
C GLN A 354 12.70 21.48 -6.09
N ALA A 355 12.63 20.15 -6.08
CA ALA A 355 12.12 19.34 -7.19
C ALA A 355 10.61 19.15 -7.15
N SER A 356 9.94 19.64 -6.12
CA SER A 356 8.53 19.43 -5.90
C SER A 356 7.69 20.41 -6.71
N VAL A 357 6.61 19.90 -7.35
CA VAL A 357 5.66 20.72 -8.11
C VAL A 357 4.27 20.50 -7.54
N THR A 358 3.54 21.59 -7.30
CA THR A 358 2.13 21.54 -6.93
C THR A 358 1.32 22.30 -7.97
N ARG A 359 0.28 21.65 -8.51
CA ARG A 359 -0.67 22.25 -9.44
C ARG A 359 -2.03 22.31 -8.78
N GLU A 360 -2.59 23.51 -8.71
CA GLU A 360 -3.98 23.70 -8.29
C GLU A 360 -4.88 23.32 -9.48
N LEU A 361 -5.77 22.35 -9.27
CA LEU A 361 -6.63 21.83 -10.33
C LEU A 361 -8.03 22.44 -10.27
N ASN A 362 -8.68 22.36 -9.13
CA ASN A 362 -10.06 22.79 -8.89
C ASN A 362 -11.06 22.25 -9.95
N ILE A 363 -10.87 21.01 -10.39
CA ILE A 363 -11.69 20.35 -11.42
C ILE A 363 -12.88 19.68 -10.72
N PRO A 364 -14.13 20.02 -11.04
CA PRO A 364 -15.28 19.31 -10.51
C PRO A 364 -15.35 17.91 -11.08
N LEU A 365 -15.65 16.94 -10.21
CA LEU A 365 -15.87 15.54 -10.54
C LEU A 365 -17.29 15.16 -10.11
N HIS A 366 -18.12 14.82 -11.08
CA HIS A 366 -19.47 14.35 -10.87
C HIS A 366 -19.52 12.85 -11.02
N THR A 367 -19.96 12.16 -9.98
CA THR A 367 -20.07 10.70 -9.96
C THR A 367 -21.48 10.27 -9.56
N SER A 368 -21.78 8.99 -9.70
CA SER A 368 -23.08 8.43 -9.23
C SER A 368 -23.28 8.57 -7.72
N GLN A 369 -22.22 8.74 -6.94
CA GLN A 369 -22.30 8.88 -5.48
C GLN A 369 -22.27 10.34 -4.99
N GLY A 370 -21.99 11.29 -5.86
CA GLY A 370 -21.99 12.70 -5.50
C GLY A 370 -20.93 13.52 -6.21
N ASP A 371 -20.75 14.72 -5.72
CA ASP A 371 -19.80 15.68 -6.27
C ASP A 371 -18.52 15.71 -5.44
N SER A 372 -17.41 15.61 -6.11
CA SER A 372 -16.08 15.82 -5.56
C SER A 372 -15.34 16.90 -6.33
N ILE A 373 -14.24 17.38 -5.80
CA ILE A 373 -13.37 18.34 -6.48
C ILE A 373 -11.96 17.80 -6.44
N LEU A 374 -11.34 17.62 -7.60
CA LEU A 374 -9.91 17.36 -7.70
C LEU A 374 -9.18 18.66 -7.38
N ARG A 375 -8.53 18.73 -6.22
CA ARG A 375 -7.98 19.97 -5.68
C ARG A 375 -6.58 20.24 -6.18
N LYS A 376 -5.69 19.25 -6.01
CA LYS A 376 -4.25 19.44 -6.26
C LYS A 376 -3.63 18.20 -6.85
N LEU A 377 -2.71 18.42 -7.75
CA LEU A 377 -1.75 17.41 -8.18
C LEU A 377 -0.38 17.80 -7.63
N ILE A 378 0.17 16.96 -6.76
CA ILE A 378 1.43 17.20 -6.06
C ILE A 378 2.43 16.18 -6.57
N ILE A 379 3.47 16.64 -7.23
CA ILE A 379 4.53 15.79 -7.78
C ILE A 379 5.74 15.90 -6.87
N ARG A 380 6.20 14.76 -6.36
CA ARG A 380 7.38 14.61 -5.51
C ARG A 380 8.34 13.58 -6.11
N PRO A 381 9.61 13.55 -5.69
CA PRO A 381 10.55 12.55 -6.16
C PRO A 381 10.11 11.11 -5.92
N THR A 382 9.43 10.84 -4.82
CA THR A 382 8.97 9.48 -4.45
C THR A 382 7.58 9.14 -4.98
N ALA A 383 6.69 10.12 -5.13
CA ALA A 383 5.30 9.86 -5.52
C ALA A 383 4.61 11.08 -6.12
N ILE A 384 3.57 10.79 -6.90
CA ILE A 384 2.59 11.77 -7.35
C ILE A 384 1.35 11.60 -6.45
N LYS A 385 0.83 12.69 -5.90
CA LYS A 385 -0.36 12.69 -5.06
C LYS A 385 -1.45 13.52 -5.70
N LEU A 386 -2.66 12.96 -5.79
CA LEU A 386 -3.86 13.66 -6.22
C LEU A 386 -4.76 13.86 -5.01
N GLU A 387 -4.94 15.11 -4.60
CA GLU A 387 -5.85 15.47 -3.51
C GLU A 387 -7.26 15.68 -4.04
N VAL A 388 -8.22 15.07 -3.36
CA VAL A 388 -9.64 15.13 -3.66
C VAL A 388 -10.40 15.63 -2.43
N GLU A 389 -11.31 16.54 -2.65
CA GLU A 389 -12.27 17.01 -1.64
C GLU A 389 -13.65 16.48 -1.98
N ASN A 390 -14.21 15.66 -1.11
CA ASN A 390 -15.57 15.17 -1.21
C ASN A 390 -16.52 16.10 -0.50
N LYS A 391 -17.65 16.45 -1.11
CA LYS A 391 -18.60 17.40 -0.56
C LYS A 391 -19.37 16.89 0.65
N LYS A 392 -19.52 15.58 0.78
CA LYS A 392 -20.19 14.96 1.91
C LYS A 392 -19.30 13.94 2.60
N VAL A 393 -19.53 13.75 3.88
CA VAL A 393 -18.88 12.73 4.69
C VAL A 393 -19.31 11.34 4.18
N PHE A 394 -18.38 10.42 4.06
CA PHE A 394 -18.58 9.05 3.53
C PHE A 394 -18.98 8.96 2.04
N GLU A 395 -18.77 10.00 1.26
CA GLU A 395 -18.76 9.90 -0.20
C GLU A 395 -17.32 9.70 -0.68
N GLU A 396 -17.09 8.62 -1.42
CA GLU A 396 -15.81 8.25 -2.00
C GLU A 396 -15.89 8.33 -3.52
N ILE A 397 -14.76 8.39 -4.18
CA ILE A 397 -14.73 8.23 -5.63
C ILE A 397 -15.17 6.79 -5.94
N PRO A 398 -16.33 6.58 -6.60
CA PRO A 398 -16.95 5.27 -6.71
C PRO A 398 -16.34 4.42 -7.84
N TYR A 399 -15.02 4.37 -7.92
CA TYR A 399 -14.31 3.60 -8.93
C TYR A 399 -13.35 2.63 -8.26
N ARG A 400 -13.35 1.40 -8.74
CA ARG A 400 -12.50 0.35 -8.19
C ARG A 400 -11.03 0.58 -8.49
N GLU A 401 -10.73 1.14 -9.65
CA GLU A 401 -9.37 1.42 -10.08
C GLU A 401 -9.20 2.90 -10.34
N VAL A 402 -8.20 3.46 -9.68
CA VAL A 402 -7.79 4.86 -9.85
C VAL A 402 -6.35 4.87 -10.32
N SER A 403 -6.12 5.39 -11.52
CA SER A 403 -4.80 5.39 -12.14
C SER A 403 -4.49 6.76 -12.74
N LEU A 404 -3.21 7.10 -12.84
CA LEU A 404 -2.76 8.21 -13.68
C LEU A 404 -2.21 7.67 -15.00
N LEU A 405 -2.55 8.33 -16.08
CA LEU A 405 -1.87 8.19 -17.36
C LEU A 405 -0.86 9.33 -17.51
N VAL A 406 0.42 8.98 -17.46
CA VAL A 406 1.52 9.95 -17.64
C VAL A 406 2.20 9.63 -18.96
N ASN A 407 2.12 10.55 -19.92
CA ASN A 407 2.56 10.29 -21.30
C ASN A 407 1.97 9.00 -21.88
N GLY A 408 0.69 8.69 -21.54
CA GLY A 408 0.00 7.48 -21.98
C GLY A 408 0.39 6.20 -21.23
N ARG A 409 1.30 6.25 -20.27
CA ARG A 409 1.65 5.11 -19.40
C ARG A 409 0.81 5.12 -18.13
N LYS A 410 0.22 3.99 -17.80
CA LYS A 410 -0.62 3.80 -16.61
C LYS A 410 0.26 3.67 -15.36
N LEU A 411 -0.04 4.49 -14.36
CA LEU A 411 0.46 4.39 -12.98
C LEU A 411 -0.72 4.02 -12.09
N GLU A 412 -0.65 2.87 -11.48
CA GLU A 412 -1.64 2.46 -10.48
C GLU A 412 -1.38 3.19 -9.17
N GLY A 413 -2.45 3.67 -8.52
CA GLY A 413 -2.40 4.37 -7.25
C GLY A 413 -3.12 3.60 -6.15
N TRP A 414 -2.87 4.00 -4.92
CA TRP A 414 -3.65 3.57 -3.76
C TRP A 414 -4.25 4.77 -3.05
N GLU A 415 -5.41 4.54 -2.45
CA GLU A 415 -6.11 5.56 -1.69
C GLU A 415 -5.51 5.72 -0.30
N MET A 416 -5.45 6.97 0.18
CA MET A 416 -5.13 7.32 1.55
C MET A 416 -6.12 8.39 2.03
N ILE A 417 -6.75 8.16 3.16
CA ILE A 417 -7.58 9.18 3.83
C ILE A 417 -6.63 10.16 4.52
N LEU A 418 -6.60 11.41 4.06
CA LEU A 418 -5.70 12.43 4.59
C LEU A 418 -6.19 13.04 5.92
N GLU A 419 -7.48 13.33 6.02
CA GLU A 419 -8.09 13.94 7.20
C GLU A 419 -9.60 13.69 7.22
N TYR A 420 -10.10 13.19 8.33
CA TYR A 420 -11.47 13.50 8.71
C TYR A 420 -11.46 14.97 9.12
N ALA A 421 -12.10 15.85 8.34
CA ALA A 421 -12.25 17.25 8.73
C ALA A 421 -12.84 17.31 10.14
N ASN A 422 -12.06 17.75 11.10
CA ASN A 422 -12.36 17.73 12.54
C ASN A 422 -13.45 18.74 12.90
N THR A 423 -14.12 19.31 11.91
CA THR A 423 -15.17 20.30 12.07
C THR A 423 -16.34 19.93 11.19
N SER A 424 -17.31 19.26 11.83
CA SER A 424 -18.71 19.36 11.46
C SER A 424 -19.08 19.21 9.99
N LEU A 425 -19.77 18.14 9.66
CA LEU A 425 -20.77 18.03 8.59
C LEU A 425 -20.37 18.24 7.12
N TYR A 426 -19.17 18.69 6.79
CA TYR A 426 -18.81 19.05 5.42
C TYR A 426 -17.50 18.42 4.98
N GLY A 427 -17.60 17.31 4.27
CA GLY A 427 -16.54 16.78 3.45
C GLY A 427 -15.37 16.16 4.19
N TYR A 428 -14.70 15.24 3.55
CA TYR A 428 -13.38 14.78 3.96
C TYR A 428 -12.41 14.87 2.78
N ARG A 429 -11.13 14.97 3.10
CA ARG A 429 -10.06 14.99 2.11
C ARG A 429 -9.49 13.60 1.94
N GLN A 430 -9.36 13.22 0.71
CA GLN A 430 -8.86 11.95 0.24
C GLN A 430 -7.64 12.22 -0.65
N ALA A 431 -6.65 11.36 -0.62
CA ALA A 431 -5.57 11.44 -1.58
C ALA A 431 -5.35 10.09 -2.24
N PHE A 432 -5.09 10.13 -3.52
CA PHE A 432 -4.54 8.99 -4.25
C PHE A 432 -3.05 9.20 -4.44
N THR A 433 -2.27 8.21 -4.06
CA THR A 433 -0.81 8.23 -4.16
C THR A 433 -0.37 7.26 -5.24
N PHE A 434 0.45 7.72 -6.16
CA PHE A 434 0.98 6.95 -7.28
C PHE A 434 2.51 6.97 -7.16
N PRO A 435 3.18 5.82 -7.03
CA PRO A 435 4.64 5.80 -6.90
C PRO A 435 5.29 6.38 -8.15
N ALA A 436 6.26 7.25 -7.96
CA ALA A 436 7.08 7.74 -9.05
C ALA A 436 7.85 6.56 -9.68
N ARG A 437 8.09 6.64 -10.97
CA ARG A 437 8.83 5.58 -11.70
C ARG A 437 10.10 6.15 -12.29
N PRO A 438 11.21 5.41 -12.24
CA PRO A 438 12.50 5.86 -12.79
C PRO A 438 12.47 6.17 -14.28
N ASP A 439 11.62 5.46 -15.02
CA ASP A 439 11.45 5.59 -16.47
C ASP A 439 10.45 6.70 -16.88
N LEU A 440 9.84 7.40 -15.92
CA LEU A 440 8.90 8.50 -16.15
C LEU A 440 9.47 9.82 -15.65
N ARG A 441 9.80 10.69 -16.58
CA ARG A 441 10.17 12.08 -16.29
C ARG A 441 8.96 12.97 -16.45
N LEU A 442 8.65 13.71 -15.40
CA LEU A 442 7.56 14.67 -15.38
C LEU A 442 8.12 16.08 -15.57
N THR A 443 7.67 16.75 -16.61
CA THR A 443 7.91 18.18 -16.84
C THR A 443 6.61 18.96 -16.63
N ALA A 444 6.68 20.28 -16.66
CA ALA A 444 5.48 21.13 -16.56
C ALA A 444 4.44 20.81 -17.64
N ASP A 445 4.89 20.45 -18.83
CA ASP A 445 4.05 20.17 -20.00
C ASP A 445 3.71 18.68 -20.16
N THR A 446 4.17 17.82 -19.24
CA THR A 446 3.90 16.39 -19.34
C THR A 446 2.40 16.14 -19.22
N PRO A 447 1.75 15.52 -20.22
CA PRO A 447 0.34 15.18 -20.15
C PRO A 447 0.06 14.21 -19.01
N VAL A 448 -0.81 14.64 -18.10
CA VAL A 448 -1.29 13.80 -16.99
C VAL A 448 -2.81 13.74 -17.07
N GLU A 449 -3.33 12.53 -17.10
CA GLU A 449 -4.76 12.27 -17.09
C GLU A 449 -5.09 11.33 -15.94
N LEU A 450 -6.21 11.57 -15.27
CA LEU A 450 -6.79 10.65 -14.31
C LEU A 450 -7.66 9.66 -15.06
N LEU A 451 -7.44 8.39 -14.82
CA LEU A 451 -8.25 7.29 -15.33
C LEU A 451 -8.97 6.63 -14.15
N LEU A 452 -10.29 6.68 -14.19
CA LEU A 452 -11.19 6.05 -13.23
C LEU A 452 -11.90 4.90 -13.95
N GLU A 453 -11.77 3.68 -13.45
CA GLU A 453 -12.29 2.49 -14.12
C GLU A 453 -13.16 1.66 -13.18
N ARG A 454 -14.19 1.05 -13.76
CA ARG A 454 -15.10 0.12 -13.07
C ARG A 454 -15.91 0.81 -11.97
N GLU A 455 -16.86 1.64 -12.38
CA GLU A 455 -17.72 2.36 -11.42
C GLU A 455 -18.52 1.40 -10.54
N ILE A 456 -18.62 1.71 -9.26
CA ILE A 456 -19.49 1.04 -8.30
C ILE A 456 -20.58 2.01 -7.89
N GLU A 457 -21.78 1.84 -8.46
CA GLU A 457 -22.94 2.65 -8.15
C GLU A 457 -23.54 2.20 -6.79
N LYS A 458 -23.67 3.13 -5.86
CA LYS A 458 -24.34 2.95 -4.58
C LYS A 458 -25.78 3.42 -4.66
N ILE A 459 -26.72 2.50 -4.47
CA ILE A 459 -28.14 2.81 -4.45
C ILE A 459 -28.65 2.78 -3.01
N LYS A 460 -29.34 3.83 -2.62
CA LYS A 460 -29.90 3.98 -1.26
C LYS A 460 -31.42 4.03 -1.27
N ASP A 461 -32.01 3.56 -0.16
CA ASP A 461 -33.44 3.66 0.11
C ASP A 461 -34.34 3.04 -0.98
N TYR A 462 -34.05 1.80 -1.37
CA TYR A 462 -34.92 1.06 -2.29
C TYR A 462 -36.33 0.88 -1.71
N LYS A 463 -37.34 1.31 -2.46
CA LYS A 463 -38.70 1.48 -1.92
C LYS A 463 -39.55 0.20 -1.89
N LYS A 464 -39.18 -0.81 -2.65
CA LYS A 464 -39.96 -2.05 -2.73
C LYS A 464 -39.58 -2.97 -1.56
N PRO A 465 -40.55 -3.36 -0.71
CA PRO A 465 -40.28 -4.31 0.36
C PRO A 465 -40.11 -5.73 -0.15
N ILE A 466 -39.31 -6.50 0.56
CA ILE A 466 -39.19 -7.94 0.41
C ILE A 466 -40.00 -8.57 1.56
N LYS A 467 -41.04 -9.32 1.21
CA LYS A 467 -41.88 -10.00 2.21
C LYS A 467 -41.23 -11.32 2.61
N LEU A 468 -40.96 -11.46 3.90
CA LEU A 468 -40.51 -12.70 4.51
C LEU A 468 -41.67 -13.32 5.27
N THR A 469 -42.02 -14.57 4.94
CA THR A 469 -43.19 -15.24 5.51
C THR A 469 -42.79 -16.58 6.13
N ALA A 470 -43.60 -17.05 7.09
CA ALA A 470 -43.37 -18.32 7.79
C ALA A 470 -41.93 -18.47 8.33
N ILE A 471 -41.42 -17.38 8.90
CA ILE A 471 -40.08 -17.32 9.50
C ILE A 471 -39.97 -18.33 10.65
N SER A 472 -38.94 -19.17 10.60
CA SER A 472 -38.67 -20.20 11.63
C SER A 472 -37.14 -20.40 11.73
N ASP A 473 -36.70 -21.41 12.48
CA ASP A 473 -35.30 -21.86 12.55
C ASP A 473 -34.81 -22.60 11.30
N GLU A 474 -35.74 -23.05 10.45
CA GLU A 474 -35.41 -23.57 9.13
C GLU A 474 -35.11 -22.47 8.15
N LYS A 475 -34.04 -22.65 7.36
CA LYS A 475 -33.65 -21.72 6.29
C LYS A 475 -34.71 -21.73 5.18
N LYS A 476 -35.21 -20.53 4.85
CA LYS A 476 -36.12 -20.30 3.72
C LYS A 476 -35.47 -19.38 2.73
N GLU A 477 -35.81 -19.56 1.46
CA GLU A 477 -35.28 -18.79 0.36
C GLU A 477 -36.40 -18.13 -0.44
N THR A 478 -36.15 -16.91 -0.89
CA THR A 478 -36.99 -16.24 -1.86
C THR A 478 -36.11 -15.54 -2.89
N LEU A 479 -36.50 -15.57 -4.16
CA LEU A 479 -35.81 -14.86 -5.23
C LEU A 479 -36.57 -13.56 -5.52
N VAL A 480 -35.87 -12.45 -5.47
CA VAL A 480 -36.44 -11.13 -5.76
C VAL A 480 -35.68 -10.45 -6.88
N ASN A 481 -36.37 -9.65 -7.68
CA ASN A 481 -35.73 -8.82 -8.70
C ASN A 481 -35.45 -7.43 -8.12
N VAL A 482 -34.17 -7.07 -8.01
CA VAL A 482 -33.72 -5.75 -7.52
C VAL A 482 -33.07 -5.01 -8.68
N GLU A 483 -33.74 -4.01 -9.23
CA GLU A 483 -33.25 -3.20 -10.36
C GLU A 483 -32.79 -4.03 -11.60
N GLY A 484 -33.47 -5.14 -11.84
CA GLY A 484 -33.15 -6.06 -12.95
C GLY A 484 -32.24 -7.23 -12.56
N TYR A 485 -31.68 -7.23 -11.38
CA TYR A 485 -30.77 -8.29 -10.89
C TYR A 485 -31.52 -9.31 -10.05
N PRO A 486 -31.34 -10.63 -10.28
CA PRO A 486 -31.91 -11.67 -9.43
C PRO A 486 -31.13 -11.73 -8.12
N VAL A 487 -31.79 -11.46 -7.00
CA VAL A 487 -31.21 -11.53 -5.67
C VAL A 487 -31.91 -12.64 -4.90
N LYS A 488 -31.14 -13.61 -4.44
CA LYS A 488 -31.60 -14.65 -3.53
C LYS A 488 -31.53 -14.13 -2.11
N VAL A 489 -32.64 -14.18 -1.41
CA VAL A 489 -32.75 -13.80 0.01
C VAL A 489 -33.02 -15.06 0.81
N THR A 490 -32.07 -15.46 1.65
CA THR A 490 -32.20 -16.57 2.60
C THR A 490 -32.45 -16.03 3.99
N TYR A 491 -33.45 -16.54 4.69
CA TYR A 491 -33.80 -16.04 6.02
C TYR A 491 -34.22 -17.16 6.96
N TYR A 492 -33.86 -16.99 8.25
CA TYR A 492 -34.13 -17.94 9.32
C TYR A 492 -33.93 -17.29 10.68
N THR A 493 -34.46 -17.90 11.74
CA THR A 493 -34.16 -17.50 13.12
C THR A 493 -33.09 -18.42 13.73
N LYS A 494 -32.22 -17.82 14.55
CA LYS A 494 -31.23 -18.53 15.36
C LYS A 494 -31.05 -17.79 16.68
N ASN A 495 -31.24 -18.50 17.79
CA ASN A 495 -31.13 -17.96 19.16
C ASN A 495 -32.05 -16.74 19.42
N GLY A 496 -33.22 -16.69 18.78
CA GLY A 496 -34.16 -15.57 18.92
C GLY A 496 -33.87 -14.35 18.05
N ASP A 497 -32.89 -14.43 17.17
CA ASP A 497 -32.51 -13.37 16.21
C ASP A 497 -32.91 -13.79 14.79
N LEU A 498 -33.32 -12.84 13.94
CA LEU A 498 -33.59 -13.07 12.53
C LEU A 498 -32.34 -12.76 11.72
N TYR A 499 -31.90 -13.74 10.96
CA TYR A 499 -30.81 -13.64 9.97
C TYR A 499 -31.41 -13.47 8.58
N VAL A 500 -30.90 -12.49 7.85
CA VAL A 500 -31.27 -12.22 6.44
C VAL A 500 -30.01 -12.17 5.61
N GLU A 501 -29.78 -13.21 4.83
CA GLU A 501 -28.67 -13.36 3.90
C GLU A 501 -29.12 -12.92 2.51
N ASN A 502 -28.32 -12.14 1.80
CA ASN A 502 -28.59 -11.64 0.45
C ASN A 502 -27.42 -12.01 -0.46
N GLU A 503 -27.68 -12.62 -1.61
CA GLU A 503 -26.66 -12.93 -2.60
C GLU A 503 -27.25 -12.91 -4.01
N SER A 504 -26.41 -12.73 -5.04
CA SER A 504 -26.80 -12.81 -6.43
C SER A 504 -25.78 -13.61 -7.24
N GLU A 505 -26.24 -14.37 -8.23
CA GLU A 505 -25.38 -15.01 -9.21
C GLU A 505 -24.87 -14.02 -10.28
N ASP A 506 -25.52 -12.85 -10.42
CA ASP A 506 -25.06 -11.81 -11.33
C ASP A 506 -23.93 -11.01 -10.67
N LEU A 507 -22.74 -11.09 -11.24
CA LEU A 507 -21.52 -10.43 -10.73
C LEU A 507 -21.59 -8.90 -10.79
N LYS A 508 -22.51 -8.34 -11.56
CA LYS A 508 -22.75 -6.90 -11.57
C LYS A 508 -23.43 -6.43 -10.28
N PHE A 509 -24.23 -7.28 -9.66
CA PHE A 509 -24.81 -6.98 -8.35
C PHE A 509 -23.77 -7.24 -7.25
N SER A 510 -23.27 -6.19 -6.65
CA SER A 510 -22.17 -6.29 -5.67
C SER A 510 -22.63 -6.57 -4.22
N GLY A 511 -23.94 -6.69 -4.00
CA GLY A 511 -24.53 -7.09 -2.71
C GLY A 511 -25.25 -5.96 -1.98
N VAL A 512 -25.93 -6.34 -0.89
CA VAL A 512 -26.73 -5.45 -0.03
C VAL A 512 -26.03 -5.28 1.31
N SER A 513 -25.35 -4.16 1.52
CA SER A 513 -24.60 -3.93 2.76
C SER A 513 -25.52 -3.72 3.97
N GLN A 514 -26.67 -3.12 3.77
CA GLN A 514 -27.59 -2.81 4.86
C GLN A 514 -29.07 -2.92 4.49
N THR A 515 -29.83 -3.55 5.38
CA THR A 515 -31.29 -3.67 5.29
C THR A 515 -31.95 -3.08 6.53
N TYR A 516 -33.26 -2.75 6.44
CA TYR A 516 -34.05 -2.32 7.59
C TYR A 516 -35.47 -2.90 7.54
N MET A 517 -36.10 -2.99 8.74
CA MET A 517 -37.52 -3.23 8.92
C MET A 517 -38.19 -1.94 9.37
N LYS A 518 -39.46 -1.78 9.04
CA LYS A 518 -40.30 -0.70 9.59
C LYS A 518 -40.95 -1.15 10.90
N GLN A 519 -40.89 -0.29 11.92
CA GLN A 519 -41.62 -0.42 13.17
C GLN A 519 -42.44 0.86 13.36
N GLY A 520 -43.68 0.91 12.82
CA GLY A 520 -44.42 2.14 12.66
C GLY A 520 -43.70 3.09 11.69
N ASP A 521 -43.38 4.30 12.14
CA ASP A 521 -42.63 5.29 11.35
C ASP A 521 -41.10 5.16 11.49
N GLU A 522 -40.63 4.34 12.40
CA GLU A 522 -39.18 4.14 12.65
C GLU A 522 -38.59 3.04 11.79
N ARG A 523 -37.28 3.17 11.48
CA ARG A 523 -36.47 2.17 10.78
C ARG A 523 -35.63 1.40 11.80
N LYS A 524 -35.80 0.11 11.89
CA LYS A 524 -34.90 -0.77 12.62
C LYS A 524 -33.93 -1.38 11.64
N PHE A 525 -32.66 -0.94 11.67
CA PHE A 525 -31.61 -1.46 10.83
C PHE A 525 -31.14 -2.83 11.32
N GLY A 526 -30.85 -3.71 10.37
CA GLY A 526 -30.16 -4.95 10.64
C GLY A 526 -28.69 -4.67 10.99
N GLU A 527 -28.15 -5.38 11.96
CA GLU A 527 -26.74 -5.41 12.25
C GLU A 527 -26.03 -6.17 11.12
N ALA A 528 -25.15 -5.49 10.36
CA ALA A 528 -24.36 -6.14 9.35
C ALA A 528 -23.34 -7.06 10.04
N LEU A 529 -23.46 -8.35 9.83
CA LEU A 529 -22.38 -9.25 10.16
C LEU A 529 -21.34 -9.16 9.05
N PHE A 530 -20.21 -8.57 9.38
CA PHE A 530 -19.05 -8.73 8.52
C PHE A 530 -18.73 -10.22 8.51
N PHE A 531 -18.77 -10.82 7.33
CA PHE A 531 -18.64 -12.25 7.18
C PHE A 531 -17.42 -12.76 7.95
N LYS A 532 -17.59 -13.93 8.58
CA LYS A 532 -16.50 -14.87 8.61
C LYS A 532 -16.11 -15.12 7.16
N TRP A 533 -14.98 -14.63 6.75
CA TRP A 533 -14.38 -14.74 5.43
C TRP A 533 -14.22 -16.21 4.97
N GLU A 534 -14.50 -17.16 5.85
CA GLU A 534 -14.25 -18.59 5.76
C GLU A 534 -14.91 -19.27 4.56
N GLU A 535 -16.08 -18.78 4.10
CA GLU A 535 -16.79 -19.45 3.01
C GLU A 535 -16.64 -18.81 1.62
N ASN A 536 -16.29 -17.52 1.53
CA ASN A 536 -16.33 -16.78 0.26
C ASN A 536 -15.06 -16.01 -0.11
N TRP A 537 -13.99 -16.11 0.65
CA TRP A 537 -12.77 -15.36 0.36
C TRP A 537 -12.10 -15.79 -0.95
N LEU A 538 -12.30 -17.05 -1.34
CA LEU A 538 -11.79 -17.59 -2.59
C LEU A 538 -12.46 -16.97 -3.81
N ASP A 539 -13.62 -16.38 -3.62
CA ASP A 539 -14.42 -15.77 -4.69
C ASP A 539 -14.84 -14.34 -4.38
N TRP A 540 -13.89 -13.53 -3.91
CA TRP A 540 -14.17 -12.16 -3.51
C TRP A 540 -14.74 -11.28 -4.63
N GLU A 541 -14.52 -11.62 -5.91
CA GLU A 541 -15.20 -10.99 -7.04
C GLU A 541 -16.67 -11.41 -7.14
N LYS A 542 -17.00 -12.61 -6.64
CA LYS A 542 -18.36 -13.11 -6.48
C LYS A 542 -18.93 -12.88 -5.09
N SER A 543 -18.14 -12.34 -4.15
CA SER A 543 -18.55 -12.04 -2.80
C SER A 543 -19.55 -10.87 -2.78
N ASN A 544 -20.77 -11.17 -3.16
CA ASN A 544 -21.92 -10.27 -3.07
C ASN A 544 -22.94 -10.76 -2.05
N LYS A 545 -22.55 -11.70 -1.18
CA LYS A 545 -23.37 -12.22 -0.11
C LYS A 545 -23.18 -11.38 1.16
N TYR A 546 -24.24 -10.86 1.71
CA TYR A 546 -24.26 -10.08 2.95
C TYR A 546 -25.28 -10.66 3.91
N VAL A 547 -25.00 -10.57 5.22
CA VAL A 547 -25.93 -10.97 6.27
C VAL A 547 -26.24 -9.80 7.17
N ASN A 548 -27.52 -9.58 7.38
CA ASN A 548 -28.03 -8.62 8.35
C ASN A 548 -28.79 -9.37 9.45
N VAL A 549 -28.50 -9.04 10.72
CA VAL A 549 -29.12 -9.68 11.88
C VAL A 549 -30.02 -8.70 12.62
N TYR A 550 -31.24 -9.14 12.88
CA TYR A 550 -32.21 -8.38 13.67
C TYR A 550 -32.37 -9.03 15.04
N ARG A 551 -31.77 -8.41 16.05
CA ARG A 551 -31.75 -8.94 17.40
C ARG A 551 -33.14 -8.96 18.04
N GLY A 552 -33.46 -10.05 18.75
CA GLY A 552 -34.71 -10.22 19.51
C GLY A 552 -35.96 -10.21 18.63
N PHE A 553 -35.89 -10.78 17.44
CA PHE A 553 -37.03 -10.84 16.52
C PHE A 553 -38.12 -11.77 17.09
N LYS A 554 -39.36 -11.28 17.11
CA LYS A 554 -40.52 -12.02 17.59
C LYS A 554 -41.63 -11.96 16.55
N GLY A 555 -41.58 -12.81 15.56
CA GLY A 555 -42.57 -12.80 14.51
C GLY A 555 -42.42 -13.99 13.57
N HIS A 556 -43.47 -14.26 12.77
CA HIS A 556 -43.44 -15.28 11.74
C HIS A 556 -43.44 -14.69 10.33
N GLU A 557 -43.57 -13.38 10.24
CA GLU A 557 -43.51 -12.64 8.98
C GLU A 557 -43.01 -11.21 9.21
N THR A 558 -42.40 -10.59 8.19
CA THR A 558 -41.97 -9.19 8.20
C THR A 558 -41.71 -8.70 6.78
N GLU A 559 -41.57 -7.39 6.64
CA GLU A 559 -41.08 -6.75 5.43
C GLU A 559 -39.68 -6.19 5.65
N ILE A 560 -38.75 -6.54 4.76
CA ILE A 560 -37.37 -6.03 4.73
C ILE A 560 -37.24 -5.05 3.58
N TYR A 561 -36.59 -3.93 3.84
CA TYR A 561 -36.24 -2.93 2.84
C TYR A 561 -34.72 -2.88 2.66
N LEU A 562 -34.27 -2.76 1.41
CA LEU A 562 -32.85 -2.56 1.11
C LEU A 562 -32.51 -1.09 1.31
N PHE A 563 -31.66 -0.82 2.32
CA PHE A 563 -31.22 0.55 2.58
C PHE A 563 -30.06 0.96 1.69
N GLU A 564 -29.08 0.06 1.53
CA GLU A 564 -27.89 0.31 0.71
C GLU A 564 -27.45 -0.95 -0.01
N PHE A 565 -27.29 -0.85 -1.32
CA PHE A 565 -26.73 -1.92 -2.15
C PHE A 565 -25.90 -1.33 -3.29
N PHE A 566 -25.09 -2.17 -3.94
CA PHE A 566 -24.09 -1.74 -4.91
C PHE A 566 -24.26 -2.47 -6.24
N ILE A 567 -24.07 -1.74 -7.34
CA ILE A 567 -24.04 -2.26 -8.71
C ILE A 567 -22.69 -1.92 -9.34
N ARG A 568 -22.03 -2.91 -9.92
CA ARG A 568 -20.76 -2.78 -10.64
C ARG A 568 -21.01 -2.52 -12.11
N HIS A 569 -20.39 -1.47 -12.62
CA HIS A 569 -20.42 -1.11 -14.05
C HIS A 569 -19.01 -1.27 -14.62
N TRP A 570 -18.72 -2.46 -15.17
CA TRP A 570 -17.41 -2.80 -15.72
C TRP A 570 -16.99 -1.94 -16.92
N ASP A 571 -17.93 -1.35 -17.60
CA ASP A 571 -17.81 -0.54 -18.81
C ASP A 571 -17.88 0.97 -18.56
N ARG A 572 -18.24 1.40 -17.34
CA ARG A 572 -18.26 2.82 -16.98
C ARG A 572 -16.89 3.25 -16.51
N ASN A 573 -16.20 3.96 -17.40
CA ASN A 573 -14.88 4.50 -17.17
C ASN A 573 -14.90 6.00 -17.42
N MET A 574 -14.07 6.74 -16.70
CA MET A 574 -13.94 8.19 -16.86
C MET A 574 -12.47 8.57 -17.02
N LYS A 575 -12.21 9.51 -17.94
CA LYS A 575 -10.88 10.03 -18.20
C LYS A 575 -10.89 11.55 -18.08
N ILE A 576 -10.01 12.10 -17.25
CA ILE A 576 -9.98 13.53 -16.90
C ILE A 576 -8.57 14.05 -17.12
N LYS A 577 -8.43 15.12 -17.89
CA LYS A 577 -7.16 15.82 -18.03
C LYS A 577 -6.88 16.63 -16.76
N LEU A 578 -5.66 16.51 -16.23
CA LEU A 578 -5.20 17.20 -15.02
C LEU A 578 -4.24 18.38 -15.34
N GLN A 579 -4.37 18.95 -16.52
CA GLN A 579 -3.54 20.07 -16.98
C GLN A 579 -4.27 21.38 -16.86
#